data_54eae49902f34d7ca8fdd7cf151712cf
#
_entry.id   54eae49902f34d7ca8fdd7cf151712cf
#
_cell.length_a   1.000
_cell.length_b   1.000
_cell.length_c   1.000
_cell.angle_alpha   90.00
_cell.angle_beta   90.00
_cell.angle_gamma   90.00
#
_symmetry.space_group_name_H-M   'P 1'
#
loop_
_entity.id
_entity.type
_entity.pdbx_description
1 polymer ?
#
loop_
_entity_poly.entity_id
_entity_poly.type
_entity_poly.pdbx_seq_one_letter_code
_entity_poly.pdbx_strand_id
1 'polypeptide(L)'
;MLCLVCGVVVAGADNAATVATLGPFDARFVVRALGIGLLLLVVFLIGERLMKAPGKTRRVDTFPVLERYRSLPFAGRLLVPSAVMLACWTPVIVIMYPGTIWYDTGDQIAQWYGIEAYGQPAGSISSHHPLLDTIVFGSLARLGDALAGDYRSALAVYAVVQCVVMCVELTGVCLYVARVGREGAAHMAAVALFAFFTLFPALVIFMMSIVKDSLHLLFLVPWLVLFAETARTRLEALHSPRFAVGFVALSVLTALTTMTGLYVTILSLCCLPLTRAGRADRLRALAVASVTALITMMVFPAAVRSAFDVEYEDQNQLLVVPMQMTARYALDHPGDVTDTERAAIDRVNHVPFEDMAFRYHPYLADPVIQYSLRDPSGVGEYLRAWAVMGLRHPDSYANAFAALESGWFSLQRTPMNVTDRGIRLDELRGIAGQAAANRIRFQIADAISPAFARMTRYHANNANSASRSRAYALWGFWQSTPVLRVLTLTALWTFLLPAFLLFRLLRPPYGRMLARCALPAAYAAPLVWSLLSLLANAISVPLKPTASRYMLWALVVVPFMLALCASERSESTCQMKGNSR
;
A
#
# COMPACT_ATOMS: atom_id res chain seq x y z
N MET A 1 -27.85 8.24 0.82
CA MET A 1 -27.32 7.62 2.06
C MET A 1 -25.80 7.49 2.04
N LEU A 2 -25.15 6.75 1.12
CA LEU A 2 -23.69 6.56 1.11
C LEU A 2 -22.90 7.88 1.20
N CYS A 3 -23.20 8.87 0.37
CA CYS A 3 -22.49 10.16 0.38
C CYS A 3 -22.65 10.92 1.70
N LEU A 4 -23.78 10.79 2.39
CA LEU A 4 -23.97 11.38 3.72
C LEU A 4 -23.07 10.69 4.75
N VAL A 5 -23.00 9.36 4.70
CA VAL A 5 -22.06 8.59 5.55
C VAL A 5 -20.62 9.03 5.28
N CYS A 6 -20.24 9.16 4.01
CA CYS A 6 -18.91 9.69 3.65
C CYS A 6 -18.67 11.10 4.20
N GLY A 7 -19.69 11.97 4.17
CA GLY A 7 -19.61 13.31 4.74
C GLY A 7 -19.36 13.30 6.26
N VAL A 8 -20.03 12.41 6.99
CA VAL A 8 -19.83 12.22 8.43
C VAL A 8 -18.42 11.70 8.71
N VAL A 9 -17.96 10.69 7.96
CA VAL A 9 -16.62 10.11 8.12
C VAL A 9 -15.54 11.16 7.87
N VAL A 10 -15.63 11.95 6.79
CA VAL A 10 -14.68 13.02 6.51
C VAL A 10 -14.70 14.10 7.58
N ALA A 11 -15.88 14.54 8.02
CA ALA A 11 -16.00 15.56 9.05
C ALA A 11 -15.40 15.09 10.39
N GLY A 12 -15.64 13.83 10.77
CA GLY A 12 -15.06 13.21 11.97
C GLY A 12 -13.54 13.05 11.84
N ALA A 13 -13.07 12.59 10.68
CA ALA A 13 -11.63 12.44 10.44
C ALA A 13 -10.89 13.80 10.43
N ASP A 14 -11.51 14.85 9.93
CA ASP A 14 -10.96 16.21 9.97
C ASP A 14 -10.84 16.73 11.41
N ASN A 15 -11.84 16.45 12.27
CA ASN A 15 -11.75 16.75 13.70
C ASN A 15 -10.64 15.91 14.35
N ALA A 16 -10.65 14.60 14.12
CA ALA A 16 -9.66 13.70 14.69
C ALA A 16 -8.23 14.08 14.27
N ALA A 17 -8.01 14.47 13.02
CA ALA A 17 -6.72 14.96 12.53
C ALA A 17 -6.27 16.30 13.15
N THR A 18 -7.19 17.06 13.73
CA THR A 18 -6.92 18.41 14.25
C THR A 18 -6.86 18.45 15.77
N VAL A 19 -7.80 17.79 16.44
CA VAL A 19 -7.97 17.83 17.90
C VAL A 19 -7.98 16.44 18.56
N ALA A 20 -7.65 15.39 17.79
CA ALA A 20 -7.56 14.00 18.24
C ALA A 20 -8.88 13.44 18.85
N THR A 21 -10.03 13.98 18.43
CA THR A 21 -11.37 13.51 18.80
C THR A 21 -12.34 13.60 17.62
N LEU A 22 -13.34 12.75 17.60
CA LEU A 22 -14.39 12.79 16.59
C LEU A 22 -15.35 13.97 16.77
N GLY A 23 -15.60 14.37 18.02
CA GLY A 23 -16.48 15.47 18.38
C GLY A 23 -15.79 16.84 18.49
N PRO A 24 -16.53 17.87 18.86
CA PRO A 24 -17.94 17.83 19.26
C PRO A 24 -18.90 17.62 18.08
N PHE A 25 -20.00 16.88 18.31
CA PHE A 25 -21.07 16.67 17.33
C PHE A 25 -22.13 17.78 17.41
N ASP A 26 -21.68 19.02 17.29
CA ASP A 26 -22.50 20.22 17.34
C ASP A 26 -23.14 20.52 15.96
N ALA A 27 -23.92 21.62 15.90
CA ALA A 27 -24.55 22.07 14.66
C ALA A 27 -23.55 22.35 13.55
N ARG A 28 -22.33 22.79 13.86
CA ARG A 28 -21.27 23.06 12.89
C ARG A 28 -20.76 21.76 12.28
N PHE A 29 -20.59 20.73 13.11
CA PHE A 29 -20.24 19.39 12.63
C PHE A 29 -21.30 18.85 11.65
N VAL A 30 -22.58 18.94 12.03
CA VAL A 30 -23.70 18.47 11.19
C VAL A 30 -23.75 19.22 9.87
N VAL A 31 -23.66 20.55 9.88
CA VAL A 31 -23.66 21.38 8.65
C VAL A 31 -22.47 21.00 7.76
N ARG A 32 -21.27 20.82 8.33
CA ARG A 32 -20.08 20.41 7.58
C ARG A 32 -20.25 19.03 6.98
N ALA A 33 -20.70 18.05 7.74
CA ALA A 33 -20.93 16.69 7.29
C ALA A 33 -21.96 16.61 6.15
N LEU A 34 -23.07 17.33 6.30
CA LEU A 34 -24.11 17.45 5.26
C LEU A 34 -23.58 18.15 4.01
N GLY A 35 -22.85 19.25 4.17
CA GLY A 35 -22.23 20.00 3.06
C GLY A 35 -21.25 19.13 2.26
N ILE A 36 -20.36 18.41 2.95
CA ILE A 36 -19.42 17.46 2.31
C ILE A 36 -20.20 16.33 1.64
N GLY A 37 -21.18 15.74 2.30
CA GLY A 37 -22.00 14.66 1.74
C GLY A 37 -22.75 15.09 0.48
N LEU A 38 -23.30 16.29 0.45
CA LEU A 38 -23.97 16.85 -0.73
C LEU A 38 -22.96 17.12 -1.86
N LEU A 39 -21.82 17.71 -1.55
CA LEU A 39 -20.75 17.93 -2.52
C LEU A 39 -20.29 16.60 -3.15
N LEU A 40 -20.05 15.58 -2.33
CA LEU A 40 -19.68 14.26 -2.82
C LEU A 40 -20.77 13.64 -3.70
N LEU A 41 -22.04 13.82 -3.35
CA LEU A 41 -23.15 13.36 -4.18
C LEU A 41 -23.10 14.00 -5.58
N VAL A 42 -22.92 15.31 -5.64
CA VAL A 42 -22.83 16.06 -6.91
C VAL A 42 -21.62 15.57 -7.72
N VAL A 43 -20.44 15.49 -7.10
CA VAL A 43 -19.19 15.02 -7.74
C VAL A 43 -19.35 13.60 -8.25
N PHE A 44 -19.94 12.69 -7.46
CA PHE A 44 -20.15 11.28 -7.85
C PHE A 44 -21.17 11.16 -8.99
N LEU A 45 -22.21 11.97 -9.00
CA LEU A 45 -23.19 12.00 -10.11
C LEU A 45 -22.54 12.52 -11.41
N ILE A 46 -21.71 13.56 -11.32
CA ILE A 46 -20.95 14.06 -12.47
C ILE A 46 -19.98 13.00 -12.97
N GLY A 47 -19.20 12.38 -12.07
CA GLY A 47 -18.26 11.30 -12.40
C GLY A 47 -18.96 10.12 -13.10
N GLU A 48 -20.13 9.73 -12.58
CA GLU A 48 -20.94 8.67 -13.20
C GLU A 48 -21.43 9.05 -14.60
N ARG A 49 -21.87 10.30 -14.80
CA ARG A 49 -22.29 10.80 -16.12
C ARG A 49 -21.13 10.82 -17.11
N LEU A 50 -19.95 11.28 -16.69
CA LEU A 50 -18.76 11.30 -17.53
C LEU A 50 -18.34 9.88 -17.94
N MET A 51 -18.43 8.91 -17.04
CA MET A 51 -18.14 7.50 -17.35
C MET A 51 -19.18 6.84 -18.25
N LYS A 52 -20.45 7.29 -18.19
CA LYS A 52 -21.55 6.76 -19.03
C LYS A 52 -21.66 7.49 -20.37
N ALA A 53 -21.07 8.66 -20.52
CA ALA A 53 -21.13 9.41 -21.76
C ALA A 53 -20.66 8.48 -22.89
N PRO A 54 -21.51 8.22 -23.92
CA PRO A 54 -21.04 7.48 -25.06
C PRO A 54 -19.90 8.29 -25.63
N GLY A 55 -18.70 7.77 -25.54
CA GLY A 55 -17.60 8.35 -26.29
C GLY A 55 -18.13 8.45 -27.72
N LYS A 56 -18.52 9.64 -28.16
CA LYS A 56 -18.70 9.86 -29.58
C LYS A 56 -17.37 9.40 -30.15
N THR A 57 -17.37 8.23 -30.71
CA THR A 57 -16.26 7.71 -31.50
C THR A 57 -16.19 8.62 -32.72
N ARG A 58 -15.74 9.86 -32.49
CA ARG A 58 -15.11 10.63 -33.52
C ARG A 58 -14.00 9.71 -33.97
N ARG A 59 -14.09 9.23 -35.19
CA ARG A 59 -13.12 8.31 -35.78
C ARG A 59 -11.73 8.84 -35.46
N VAL A 60 -11.13 8.31 -34.38
CA VAL A 60 -9.72 8.48 -34.06
C VAL A 60 -8.89 7.73 -35.12
N ASP A 61 -9.60 7.04 -36.02
CA ASP A 61 -9.09 6.23 -37.11
C ASP A 61 -8.34 7.02 -38.19
N THR A 62 -8.25 8.36 -38.06
CA THR A 62 -7.60 9.21 -39.09
C THR A 62 -6.12 9.51 -38.83
N PHE A 63 -5.53 9.01 -37.76
CA PHE A 63 -4.09 9.21 -37.52
C PHE A 63 -3.27 8.02 -38.02
N PRO A 64 -2.47 8.15 -39.10
CA PRO A 64 -1.63 7.07 -39.64
C PRO A 64 -0.71 6.42 -38.61
N VAL A 65 -0.26 7.21 -37.62
CA VAL A 65 0.57 6.72 -36.50
C VAL A 65 -0.18 5.71 -35.63
N LEU A 66 -1.49 5.92 -35.40
CA LEU A 66 -2.28 5.03 -34.57
C LEU A 66 -2.60 3.70 -35.29
N GLU A 67 -2.83 3.75 -36.60
CA GLU A 67 -2.99 2.55 -37.43
C GLU A 67 -1.70 1.73 -37.43
N ARG A 68 -0.58 2.39 -37.64
CA ARG A 68 0.75 1.75 -37.58
C ARG A 68 1.04 1.14 -36.21
N TYR A 69 0.66 1.81 -35.13
CA TYR A 69 0.78 1.25 -33.78
C TYR A 69 -0.10 0.00 -33.60
N ARG A 70 -1.35 0.05 -34.06
CA ARG A 70 -2.30 -1.10 -33.97
C ARG A 70 -1.84 -2.31 -34.79
N SER A 71 -1.12 -2.11 -35.89
CA SER A 71 -0.55 -3.17 -36.70
C SER A 71 0.68 -3.84 -36.10
N LEU A 72 1.27 -3.28 -35.04
CA LEU A 72 2.42 -3.88 -34.38
C LEU A 72 2.06 -5.22 -33.69
N PRO A 73 2.99 -6.17 -33.63
CA PRO A 73 2.85 -7.36 -32.80
C PRO A 73 2.70 -6.95 -31.32
N PHE A 74 2.22 -7.89 -30.50
CA PHE A 74 1.97 -7.62 -29.06
C PHE A 74 3.18 -6.98 -28.37
N ALA A 75 4.40 -7.50 -28.62
CA ALA A 75 5.63 -6.94 -28.06
C ALA A 75 5.81 -5.47 -28.44
N GLY A 76 5.58 -5.10 -29.72
CA GLY A 76 5.67 -3.70 -30.15
C GLY A 76 4.62 -2.80 -29.49
N ARG A 77 3.38 -3.30 -29.34
CA ARG A 77 2.31 -2.58 -28.64
C ARG A 77 2.60 -2.41 -27.15
N LEU A 78 3.38 -3.29 -26.56
CA LEU A 78 3.81 -3.18 -25.16
C LEU A 78 5.02 -2.24 -25.05
N LEU A 79 6.07 -2.47 -25.82
CA LEU A 79 7.36 -1.78 -25.64
C LEU A 79 7.34 -0.31 -26.08
N VAL A 80 6.58 0.04 -27.13
CA VAL A 80 6.55 1.44 -27.62
C VAL A 80 5.95 2.39 -26.57
N PRO A 81 4.76 2.15 -25.99
CA PRO A 81 4.27 3.03 -24.93
C PRO A 81 5.11 2.95 -23.65
N SER A 82 5.68 1.78 -23.31
CA SER A 82 6.61 1.68 -22.19
C SER A 82 7.83 2.59 -22.35
N ALA A 83 8.40 2.64 -23.57
CA ALA A 83 9.50 3.54 -23.88
C ALA A 83 9.09 5.02 -23.80
N VAL A 84 7.88 5.37 -24.21
CA VAL A 84 7.33 6.73 -24.05
C VAL A 84 7.18 7.08 -22.57
N MET A 85 6.61 6.19 -21.76
CA MET A 85 6.48 6.39 -20.31
C MET A 85 7.86 6.55 -19.66
N LEU A 86 8.80 5.68 -19.99
CA LEU A 86 10.16 5.75 -19.48
C LEU A 86 10.87 7.06 -19.88
N ALA A 87 10.70 7.51 -21.12
CA ALA A 87 11.23 8.80 -21.56
C ALA A 87 10.67 9.97 -20.75
N CYS A 88 9.37 9.95 -20.43
CA CYS A 88 8.76 10.94 -19.54
C CYS A 88 9.27 10.83 -18.08
N TRP A 89 9.58 9.64 -17.62
CA TRP A 89 10.11 9.42 -16.27
C TRP A 89 11.62 9.72 -16.16
N THR A 90 12.37 9.66 -17.27
CA THR A 90 13.83 9.84 -17.31
C THR A 90 14.32 11.10 -16.61
N PRO A 91 13.71 12.29 -16.76
CA PRO A 91 14.16 13.47 -16.03
C PRO A 91 14.14 13.29 -14.50
N VAL A 92 13.10 12.65 -13.96
CA VAL A 92 12.99 12.38 -12.53
C VAL A 92 13.97 11.28 -12.11
N ILE A 93 14.14 10.23 -12.93
CA ILE A 93 15.11 9.17 -12.70
C ILE A 93 16.52 9.75 -12.57
N VAL A 94 16.92 10.62 -13.51
CA VAL A 94 18.24 11.28 -13.50
C VAL A 94 18.42 12.15 -12.26
N ILE A 95 17.41 12.93 -11.90
CA ILE A 95 17.45 13.79 -10.71
C ILE A 95 17.53 12.97 -9.42
N MET A 96 16.84 11.83 -9.36
CA MET A 96 16.78 10.97 -8.16
C MET A 96 17.91 9.96 -8.08
N TYR A 97 18.71 9.78 -9.16
CA TYR A 97 19.84 8.84 -9.16
C TYR A 97 20.82 9.15 -8.01
N PRO A 98 21.36 8.14 -7.32
CA PRO A 98 21.26 6.69 -7.48
C PRO A 98 20.04 6.03 -6.85
N GLY A 99 19.03 6.76 -6.50
CA GLY A 99 17.85 6.31 -5.79
C GLY A 99 17.85 6.73 -4.31
N THR A 100 16.78 6.41 -3.61
CA THR A 100 16.62 6.74 -2.18
C THR A 100 16.46 5.46 -1.37
N ILE A 101 17.38 5.20 -0.47
CA ILE A 101 17.28 4.08 0.49
C ILE A 101 16.43 4.58 1.66
N TRP A 102 15.36 3.86 1.99
CA TRP A 102 14.48 4.22 3.10
C TRP A 102 14.99 3.64 4.43
N TYR A 103 14.55 4.24 5.55
CA TYR A 103 15.00 3.87 6.89
C TYR A 103 14.95 2.35 7.13
N ASP A 104 13.79 1.76 6.88
CA ASP A 104 13.59 0.31 7.02
C ASP A 104 14.61 -0.50 6.18
N THR A 105 14.85 -0.05 4.94
CA THR A 105 15.82 -0.70 4.03
C THR A 105 17.25 -0.52 4.52
N GLY A 106 17.56 0.64 5.10
CA GLY A 106 18.86 0.88 5.72
C GLY A 106 19.14 -0.11 6.85
N ASP A 107 18.15 -0.37 7.70
CA ASP A 107 18.25 -1.36 8.78
C ASP A 107 18.34 -2.79 8.24
N GLN A 108 17.55 -3.14 7.23
CA GLN A 108 17.63 -4.44 6.57
C GLN A 108 19.03 -4.71 5.98
N ILE A 109 19.64 -3.69 5.35
CA ILE A 109 21.01 -3.77 4.84
C ILE A 109 22.01 -3.91 5.99
N ALA A 110 21.84 -3.14 7.08
CA ALA A 110 22.70 -3.23 8.26
C ALA A 110 22.67 -4.65 8.86
N GLN A 111 21.49 -5.22 9.07
CA GLN A 111 21.33 -6.61 9.55
C GLN A 111 22.02 -7.61 8.61
N TRP A 112 21.88 -7.43 7.29
CA TRP A 112 22.53 -8.30 6.29
C TRP A 112 24.07 -8.24 6.36
N TYR A 113 24.62 -7.13 6.83
CA TYR A 113 26.05 -6.99 7.10
C TYR A 113 26.46 -7.44 8.50
N GLY A 114 25.54 -8.02 9.27
CA GLY A 114 25.79 -8.52 10.62
C GLY A 114 25.89 -7.42 11.67
N ILE A 115 25.26 -6.29 11.42
CA ILE A 115 25.28 -5.12 12.31
C ILE A 115 23.97 -5.08 13.09
N GLU A 116 24.07 -4.71 14.37
CA GLU A 116 22.89 -4.52 15.19
C GLU A 116 22.00 -3.41 14.64
N ALA A 117 20.73 -3.73 14.43
CA ALA A 117 19.70 -2.81 14.00
C ALA A 117 18.37 -3.16 14.66
N TYR A 118 17.52 -2.19 14.92
CA TYR A 118 16.23 -2.35 15.61
C TYR A 118 16.30 -3.04 16.98
N GLY A 119 17.41 -2.89 17.70
CA GLY A 119 17.58 -3.55 18.99
C GLY A 119 17.83 -5.05 18.91
N GLN A 120 17.96 -5.61 17.71
CA GLN A 120 18.33 -7.00 17.48
C GLN A 120 19.85 -7.17 17.58
N PRO A 121 20.36 -8.29 18.12
CA PRO A 121 21.78 -8.53 18.25
C PRO A 121 22.49 -8.57 16.89
N ALA A 122 23.77 -8.24 16.90
CA ALA A 122 24.60 -8.29 15.71
C ALA A 122 24.69 -9.74 15.19
N GLY A 123 24.46 -9.91 13.88
CA GLY A 123 24.51 -11.21 13.21
C GLY A 123 23.14 -11.89 13.03
N SER A 124 22.11 -11.46 13.75
CA SER A 124 20.75 -11.94 13.52
C SER A 124 19.98 -11.06 12.51
N ILE A 125 18.96 -11.65 11.89
CA ILE A 125 18.02 -10.97 10.99
C ILE A 125 16.66 -10.94 11.68
N SER A 126 16.07 -9.76 11.87
CA SER A 126 14.74 -9.61 12.44
C SER A 126 13.65 -9.85 11.40
N SER A 127 12.57 -10.51 11.81
CA SER A 127 11.35 -10.62 11.02
C SER A 127 10.44 -9.37 11.08
N HIS A 128 10.89 -8.29 11.71
CA HIS A 128 10.17 -7.00 11.76
C HIS A 128 9.83 -6.47 10.37
N HIS A 129 10.73 -6.66 9.42
CA HIS A 129 10.50 -6.42 8.00
C HIS A 129 10.36 -7.74 7.24
N PRO A 130 9.71 -7.73 6.05
CA PRO A 130 9.62 -8.92 5.22
C PRO A 130 11.02 -9.48 4.94
N LEU A 131 11.23 -10.75 5.26
CA LEU A 131 12.54 -11.40 5.11
C LEU A 131 13.01 -11.45 3.65
N LEU A 132 12.08 -11.56 2.69
CA LEU A 132 12.41 -11.53 1.27
C LEU A 132 13.08 -10.20 0.87
N ASP A 133 12.59 -9.09 1.39
CA ASP A 133 13.15 -7.76 1.09
C ASP A 133 14.55 -7.61 1.66
N THR A 134 14.77 -8.10 2.88
CA THR A 134 16.10 -8.13 3.51
C THR A 134 17.09 -8.94 2.68
N ILE A 135 16.66 -10.11 2.17
CA ILE A 135 17.49 -10.94 1.28
C ILE A 135 17.78 -10.21 -0.02
N VAL A 136 16.77 -9.60 -0.66
CA VAL A 136 16.93 -8.91 -1.95
C VAL A 136 17.86 -7.70 -1.79
N PHE A 137 17.57 -6.79 -0.87
CA PHE A 137 18.34 -5.55 -0.72
C PHE A 137 19.73 -5.80 -0.17
N GLY A 138 19.85 -6.71 0.79
CA GLY A 138 21.14 -7.12 1.34
C GLY A 138 22.03 -7.80 0.30
N SER A 139 21.48 -8.72 -0.51
CA SER A 139 22.22 -9.37 -1.60
C SER A 139 22.66 -8.39 -2.68
N LEU A 140 21.80 -7.44 -3.05
CA LEU A 140 22.15 -6.39 -4.00
C LEU A 140 23.27 -5.49 -3.44
N ALA A 141 23.20 -5.13 -2.16
CA ALA A 141 24.24 -4.35 -1.51
C ALA A 141 25.59 -5.10 -1.54
N ARG A 142 25.60 -6.39 -1.18
CA ARG A 142 26.80 -7.24 -1.27
C ARG A 142 27.32 -7.39 -2.69
N LEU A 143 26.42 -7.54 -3.67
CA LEU A 143 26.81 -7.62 -5.08
C LEU A 143 27.49 -6.34 -5.55
N GLY A 144 26.95 -5.17 -5.20
CA GLY A 144 27.55 -3.87 -5.50
C GLY A 144 28.92 -3.71 -4.87
N ASP A 145 29.07 -4.13 -3.64
CA ASP A 145 30.33 -4.12 -2.91
C ASP A 145 31.37 -5.03 -3.56
N ALA A 146 30.99 -6.24 -3.92
CA ALA A 146 31.89 -7.20 -4.58
C ALA A 146 32.32 -6.78 -5.98
N LEU A 147 31.42 -6.19 -6.79
CA LEU A 147 31.70 -5.85 -8.19
C LEU A 147 32.35 -4.46 -8.36
N ALA A 148 31.98 -3.49 -7.54
CA ALA A 148 32.37 -2.09 -7.70
C ALA A 148 33.02 -1.47 -6.45
N GLY A 149 33.19 -2.23 -5.38
CA GLY A 149 33.69 -1.73 -4.11
C GLY A 149 32.76 -0.69 -3.46
N ASP A 150 31.50 -0.65 -3.91
CA ASP A 150 30.48 0.27 -3.41
C ASP A 150 29.10 -0.42 -3.44
N TYR A 151 28.58 -0.73 -2.26
CA TYR A 151 27.29 -1.38 -2.06
C TYR A 151 26.12 -0.70 -2.80
N ARG A 152 26.22 0.60 -3.09
CA ARG A 152 25.17 1.38 -3.76
C ARG A 152 25.10 1.11 -5.26
N SER A 153 26.17 0.69 -5.87
CA SER A 153 26.24 0.54 -7.34
C SER A 153 25.16 -0.41 -7.85
N ALA A 154 24.99 -1.59 -7.24
CA ALA A 154 23.94 -2.53 -7.62
C ALA A 154 22.54 -2.05 -7.19
N LEU A 155 22.40 -1.37 -6.05
CA LEU A 155 21.13 -0.77 -5.63
C LEU A 155 20.71 0.37 -6.58
N ALA A 156 21.64 1.16 -7.08
CA ALA A 156 21.37 2.20 -8.08
C ALA A 156 20.88 1.60 -9.42
N VAL A 157 21.54 0.53 -9.87
CA VAL A 157 21.07 -0.22 -11.05
C VAL A 157 19.67 -0.80 -10.81
N TYR A 158 19.45 -1.40 -9.64
CA TYR A 158 18.13 -1.91 -9.26
C TYR A 158 17.05 -0.83 -9.32
N ALA A 159 17.27 0.38 -8.77
CA ALA A 159 16.29 1.46 -8.81
C ALA A 159 15.92 1.87 -10.26
N VAL A 160 16.88 1.89 -11.18
CA VAL A 160 16.63 2.16 -12.60
C VAL A 160 15.85 1.00 -13.24
N VAL A 161 16.30 -0.24 -13.02
CA VAL A 161 15.63 -1.44 -13.54
C VAL A 161 14.19 -1.53 -13.03
N GLN A 162 13.96 -1.22 -11.75
CA GLN A 162 12.63 -1.14 -11.15
C GLN A 162 11.73 -0.15 -11.92
N CYS A 163 12.23 1.02 -12.29
CA CYS A 163 11.47 1.99 -13.11
C CYS A 163 11.15 1.42 -14.50
N VAL A 164 12.11 0.77 -15.15
CA VAL A 164 11.91 0.16 -16.49
C VAL A 164 10.85 -0.93 -16.43
N VAL A 165 10.96 -1.85 -15.46
CA VAL A 165 9.98 -2.94 -15.26
C VAL A 165 8.60 -2.37 -14.99
N MET A 166 8.49 -1.39 -14.10
CA MET A 166 7.21 -0.74 -13.79
C MET A 166 6.57 -0.08 -15.01
N CYS A 167 7.34 0.59 -15.88
CA CYS A 167 6.80 1.15 -17.13
C CYS A 167 6.19 0.06 -18.03
N VAL A 168 6.83 -1.10 -18.12
CA VAL A 168 6.30 -2.25 -18.88
C VAL A 168 5.03 -2.80 -18.25
N GLU A 169 5.01 -2.97 -16.94
CA GLU A 169 3.86 -3.49 -16.20
C GLU A 169 2.64 -2.56 -16.26
N LEU A 170 2.84 -1.26 -16.02
CA LEU A 170 1.76 -0.26 -16.11
C LEU A 170 1.21 -0.14 -17.54
N THR A 171 2.08 -0.24 -18.55
CA THR A 171 1.63 -0.34 -19.95
C THR A 171 0.82 -1.63 -20.17
N GLY A 172 1.26 -2.75 -19.61
CA GLY A 172 0.52 -4.02 -19.62
C GLY A 172 -0.89 -3.90 -19.02
N VAL A 173 -1.01 -3.19 -17.90
CA VAL A 173 -2.32 -2.86 -17.27
C VAL A 173 -3.21 -2.06 -18.24
N CYS A 174 -2.66 -1.04 -18.89
CA CYS A 174 -3.42 -0.24 -19.88
C CYS A 174 -3.88 -1.08 -21.06
N LEU A 175 -3.01 -1.95 -21.60
CA LEU A 175 -3.36 -2.87 -22.69
C LEU A 175 -4.40 -3.92 -22.25
N TYR A 176 -4.31 -4.39 -21.02
CA TYR A 176 -5.32 -5.29 -20.47
C TYR A 176 -6.70 -4.62 -20.42
N VAL A 177 -6.80 -3.39 -19.88
CA VAL A 177 -8.05 -2.62 -19.85
C VAL A 177 -8.60 -2.41 -21.26
N ALA A 178 -7.74 -2.04 -22.23
CA ALA A 178 -8.15 -1.85 -23.62
C ALA A 178 -8.70 -3.15 -24.24
N ARG A 179 -8.17 -4.33 -23.85
CA ARG A 179 -8.57 -5.65 -24.37
C ARG A 179 -9.91 -6.12 -23.80
N VAL A 180 -10.11 -5.96 -22.48
CA VAL A 180 -11.23 -6.62 -21.80
C VAL A 180 -12.51 -5.78 -21.80
N GLY A 181 -12.41 -4.50 -21.98
CA GLY A 181 -13.55 -3.60 -21.93
C GLY A 181 -14.30 -3.44 -23.25
N ARG A 182 -15.34 -2.60 -23.23
CA ARG A 182 -16.11 -2.22 -24.40
C ARG A 182 -15.28 -1.35 -25.32
N GLU A 183 -15.33 -1.64 -26.62
CA GLU A 183 -14.67 -0.83 -27.65
C GLU A 183 -15.03 0.66 -27.53
N GLY A 184 -14.07 1.54 -27.70
CA GLY A 184 -14.20 2.99 -27.48
C GLY A 184 -14.03 3.38 -26.01
N ALA A 185 -14.90 2.94 -25.11
CA ALA A 185 -14.79 3.26 -23.68
C ALA A 185 -13.53 2.67 -23.04
N ALA A 186 -13.19 1.42 -23.39
CA ALA A 186 -11.97 0.77 -22.91
C ALA A 186 -10.70 1.46 -23.41
N HIS A 187 -10.68 1.87 -24.67
CA HIS A 187 -9.55 2.62 -25.20
C HIS A 187 -9.38 3.99 -24.53
N MET A 188 -10.47 4.71 -24.31
CA MET A 188 -10.44 5.98 -23.58
C MET A 188 -9.96 5.79 -22.14
N ALA A 189 -10.46 4.76 -21.44
CA ALA A 189 -10.03 4.44 -20.08
C ALA A 189 -8.53 4.06 -20.05
N ALA A 190 -8.07 3.25 -20.99
CA ALA A 190 -6.67 2.86 -21.11
C ALA A 190 -5.74 4.06 -21.40
N VAL A 191 -6.17 4.98 -22.28
CA VAL A 191 -5.41 6.21 -22.58
C VAL A 191 -5.35 7.13 -21.35
N ALA A 192 -6.49 7.31 -20.66
CA ALA A 192 -6.53 8.11 -19.44
C ALA A 192 -5.63 7.52 -18.33
N LEU A 193 -5.67 6.19 -18.19
CA LEU A 193 -4.84 5.45 -17.25
C LEU A 193 -3.35 5.58 -17.60
N PHE A 194 -3.01 5.43 -18.87
CA PHE A 194 -1.64 5.62 -19.37
C PHE A 194 -1.14 7.06 -19.12
N ALA A 195 -1.96 8.06 -19.42
CA ALA A 195 -1.61 9.45 -19.15
C ALA A 195 -1.39 9.71 -17.66
N PHE A 196 -2.25 9.15 -16.79
CA PHE A 196 -2.07 9.24 -15.35
C PHE A 196 -0.76 8.61 -14.91
N PHE A 197 -0.47 7.37 -15.28
CA PHE A 197 0.77 6.69 -14.89
C PHE A 197 2.03 7.37 -15.42
N THR A 198 1.95 7.96 -16.62
CA THR A 198 3.06 8.66 -17.24
C THR A 198 3.36 10.00 -16.60
N LEU A 199 2.32 10.76 -16.23
CA LEU A 199 2.44 12.16 -15.83
C LEU A 199 2.44 12.36 -14.31
N PHE A 200 1.92 11.40 -13.53
CA PHE A 200 1.83 11.57 -12.08
C PHE A 200 3.18 11.30 -11.40
N PRO A 201 3.87 12.35 -10.91
CA PRO A 201 5.28 12.23 -10.49
C PRO A 201 5.48 11.36 -9.27
N ALA A 202 4.44 11.17 -8.43
CA ALA A 202 4.54 10.31 -7.25
C ALA A 202 5.02 8.89 -7.62
N LEU A 203 4.51 8.33 -8.72
CA LEU A 203 4.88 6.96 -9.13
C LEU A 203 6.38 6.84 -9.41
N VAL A 204 6.94 7.71 -10.24
CA VAL A 204 8.36 7.62 -10.56
C VAL A 204 9.26 7.94 -9.36
N ILE A 205 8.85 8.87 -8.49
CA ILE A 205 9.60 9.19 -7.27
C ILE A 205 9.63 7.98 -6.33
N PHE A 206 8.49 7.30 -6.15
CA PHE A 206 8.45 6.05 -5.37
C PHE A 206 9.22 4.91 -6.05
N MET A 207 9.19 4.82 -7.39
CA MET A 207 9.97 3.81 -8.11
C MET A 207 11.48 4.07 -8.08
N MET A 208 11.92 5.28 -7.77
CA MET A 208 13.32 5.59 -7.45
C MET A 208 13.64 5.39 -5.97
N SER A 209 12.70 4.87 -5.20
CA SER A 209 12.90 4.52 -3.78
C SER A 209 13.16 3.03 -3.63
N ILE A 210 14.18 2.71 -2.84
CA ILE A 210 14.58 1.34 -2.50
C ILE A 210 13.93 1.03 -1.15
N VAL A 211 12.72 0.49 -1.23
CA VAL A 211 11.87 0.20 -0.06
C VAL A 211 10.92 -0.95 -0.39
N LYS A 212 10.48 -1.67 0.64
CA LYS A 212 9.57 -2.81 0.51
C LYS A 212 8.31 -2.49 -0.30
N ASP A 213 7.73 -1.30 -0.12
CA ASP A 213 6.50 -0.90 -0.79
C ASP A 213 6.68 -0.75 -2.31
N SER A 214 7.83 -0.26 -2.76
CA SER A 214 8.18 -0.17 -4.18
C SER A 214 8.50 -1.54 -4.79
N LEU A 215 9.22 -2.40 -4.06
CA LEU A 215 9.47 -3.78 -4.48
C LEU A 215 8.16 -4.57 -4.56
N HIS A 216 7.25 -4.37 -3.60
CA HIS A 216 5.93 -5.00 -3.58
C HIS A 216 5.13 -4.69 -4.86
N LEU A 217 5.16 -3.44 -5.34
CA LEU A 217 4.45 -3.06 -6.56
C LEU A 217 4.87 -3.85 -7.79
N LEU A 218 6.16 -4.21 -7.93
CA LEU A 218 6.65 -5.01 -9.06
C LEU A 218 5.98 -6.38 -9.16
N PHE A 219 5.51 -6.92 -8.05
CA PHE A 219 4.80 -8.20 -8.03
C PHE A 219 3.29 -8.02 -7.95
N LEU A 220 2.82 -7.00 -7.24
CA LEU A 220 1.40 -6.68 -7.10
C LEU A 220 0.76 -6.32 -8.44
N VAL A 221 1.42 -5.53 -9.28
CA VAL A 221 0.83 -5.04 -10.54
C VAL A 221 0.53 -6.18 -11.52
N PRO A 222 1.48 -7.07 -11.88
CA PRO A 222 1.18 -8.22 -12.73
C PRO A 222 0.25 -9.23 -12.03
N TRP A 223 0.37 -9.43 -10.71
CA TRP A 223 -0.56 -10.26 -9.94
C TRP A 223 -2.00 -9.76 -10.03
N LEU A 224 -2.21 -8.45 -9.92
CA LEU A 224 -3.54 -7.83 -10.01
C LEU A 224 -4.20 -8.09 -11.37
N VAL A 225 -3.42 -8.06 -12.47
CA VAL A 225 -3.91 -8.38 -13.80
C VAL A 225 -4.32 -9.86 -13.91
N LEU A 226 -3.50 -10.78 -13.38
CA LEU A 226 -3.83 -12.21 -13.38
C LEU A 226 -5.03 -12.50 -12.47
N PHE A 227 -5.12 -11.83 -11.32
CA PHE A 227 -6.28 -11.92 -10.44
C PHE A 227 -7.56 -11.45 -11.12
N ALA A 228 -7.52 -10.30 -11.78
CA ALA A 228 -8.64 -9.76 -12.54
C ALA A 228 -9.05 -10.70 -13.69
N GLU A 229 -8.08 -11.27 -14.41
CA GLU A 229 -8.36 -12.22 -15.48
C GLU A 229 -8.98 -13.52 -14.95
N THR A 230 -8.49 -14.03 -13.82
CA THR A 230 -9.06 -15.21 -13.15
C THR A 230 -10.51 -14.96 -12.73
N ALA A 231 -10.79 -13.81 -12.12
CA ALA A 231 -12.16 -13.43 -11.75
C ALA A 231 -13.05 -13.23 -12.99
N ARG A 232 -12.56 -12.54 -14.02
CA ARG A 232 -13.29 -12.26 -15.28
C ARG A 232 -13.68 -13.52 -16.03
N THR A 233 -12.77 -14.49 -16.12
CA THR A 233 -13.00 -15.76 -16.82
C THR A 233 -13.74 -16.78 -15.95
N ARG A 234 -14.24 -16.38 -14.77
CA ARG A 234 -14.90 -17.29 -13.83
C ARG A 234 -14.06 -18.53 -13.52
N LEU A 235 -12.76 -18.31 -13.28
CA LEU A 235 -11.73 -19.30 -12.95
C LEU A 235 -11.24 -20.16 -14.13
N GLU A 236 -11.80 -20.04 -15.35
CA GLU A 236 -11.37 -20.81 -16.53
C GLU A 236 -9.89 -20.58 -16.86
N ALA A 237 -9.34 -19.38 -16.60
CA ALA A 237 -7.92 -19.10 -16.80
C ALA A 237 -7.00 -20.10 -16.08
N LEU A 238 -7.44 -20.65 -14.94
CA LEU A 238 -6.70 -21.64 -14.15
C LEU A 238 -6.58 -23.02 -14.82
N HIS A 239 -7.27 -23.26 -15.93
CA HIS A 239 -7.11 -24.48 -16.72
C HIS A 239 -5.75 -24.52 -17.44
N SER A 240 -5.15 -23.37 -17.72
CA SER A 240 -3.80 -23.30 -18.27
C SER A 240 -2.76 -23.52 -17.17
N PRO A 241 -1.94 -24.59 -17.20
CA PRO A 241 -0.92 -24.84 -16.18
C PRO A 241 0.10 -23.71 -16.11
N ARG A 242 0.49 -23.12 -17.25
CA ARG A 242 1.43 -21.99 -17.30
C ARG A 242 0.87 -20.76 -16.59
N PHE A 243 -0.43 -20.48 -16.81
CA PHE A 243 -1.10 -19.38 -16.12
C PHE A 243 -1.21 -19.65 -14.62
N ALA A 244 -1.63 -20.84 -14.21
CA ALA A 244 -1.79 -21.21 -12.81
C ALA A 244 -0.45 -21.14 -12.04
N VAL A 245 0.64 -21.68 -12.63
CA VAL A 245 1.99 -21.61 -12.04
C VAL A 245 2.46 -20.15 -11.93
N GLY A 246 2.32 -19.36 -12.98
CA GLY A 246 2.67 -17.92 -12.94
C GLY A 246 1.86 -17.14 -11.90
N PHE A 247 0.57 -17.47 -11.76
CA PHE A 247 -0.31 -16.85 -10.78
C PHE A 247 0.09 -17.22 -9.35
N VAL A 248 0.42 -18.49 -9.07
CA VAL A 248 0.95 -18.92 -7.77
C VAL A 248 2.29 -18.23 -7.48
N ALA A 249 3.22 -18.21 -8.44
CA ALA A 249 4.52 -17.58 -8.25
C ALA A 249 4.39 -16.09 -7.91
N LEU A 250 3.58 -15.35 -8.65
CA LEU A 250 3.31 -13.93 -8.35
C LEU A 250 2.56 -13.75 -7.04
N SER A 251 1.63 -14.67 -6.68
CA SER A 251 0.94 -14.62 -5.39
C SER A 251 1.93 -14.80 -4.23
N VAL A 252 2.88 -15.73 -4.35
CA VAL A 252 3.93 -15.94 -3.35
C VAL A 252 4.81 -14.69 -3.21
N LEU A 253 5.31 -14.13 -4.33
CA LEU A 253 6.17 -12.94 -4.30
C LEU A 253 5.43 -11.72 -3.74
N THR A 254 4.18 -11.50 -4.15
CA THR A 254 3.34 -10.42 -3.62
C THR A 254 3.10 -10.58 -2.12
N ALA A 255 2.87 -11.80 -1.65
CA ALA A 255 2.65 -12.07 -0.24
C ALA A 255 3.91 -11.89 0.62
N LEU A 256 5.09 -12.13 0.08
CA LEU A 256 6.36 -12.10 0.83
C LEU A 256 7.03 -10.70 0.86
N THR A 257 6.55 -9.74 0.09
CA THR A 257 7.20 -8.42 -0.04
C THR A 257 6.65 -7.33 0.89
N THR A 258 5.52 -7.56 1.56
CA THR A 258 5.04 -6.69 2.65
C THR A 258 4.30 -7.52 3.69
N MET A 259 4.36 -7.12 4.96
CA MET A 259 3.63 -7.83 6.03
C MET A 259 2.13 -7.88 5.75
N THR A 260 1.54 -6.78 5.30
CA THR A 260 0.13 -6.72 4.91
C THR A 260 -0.15 -7.46 3.60
N GLY A 261 0.82 -7.54 2.70
CA GLY A 261 0.73 -8.26 1.42
C GLY A 261 0.38 -9.74 1.60
N LEU A 262 0.90 -10.37 2.64
CA LEU A 262 0.54 -11.75 2.99
C LEU A 262 -0.98 -11.90 3.17
N TYR A 263 -1.56 -11.10 4.05
CA TYR A 263 -2.99 -11.17 4.36
C TYR A 263 -3.85 -10.74 3.18
N VAL A 264 -3.50 -9.63 2.51
CA VAL A 264 -4.22 -9.12 1.34
C VAL A 264 -4.26 -10.16 0.23
N THR A 265 -3.13 -10.79 -0.07
CA THR A 265 -3.04 -11.80 -1.14
C THR A 265 -3.84 -13.05 -0.81
N ILE A 266 -3.63 -13.64 0.37
CA ILE A 266 -4.33 -14.89 0.74
C ILE A 266 -5.84 -14.67 0.85
N LEU A 267 -6.28 -13.61 1.52
CA LEU A 267 -7.70 -13.31 1.67
C LEU A 267 -8.36 -13.00 0.32
N SER A 268 -7.65 -12.32 -0.58
CA SER A 268 -8.14 -12.10 -1.95
C SER A 268 -8.29 -13.42 -2.71
N LEU A 269 -7.30 -14.30 -2.65
CA LEU A 269 -7.38 -15.63 -3.26
C LEU A 269 -8.54 -16.46 -2.70
N CYS A 270 -8.79 -16.39 -1.39
CA CYS A 270 -9.92 -17.05 -0.74
C CYS A 270 -11.29 -16.49 -1.19
N CYS A 271 -11.35 -15.29 -1.76
CA CYS A 271 -12.56 -14.75 -2.35
C CYS A 271 -12.85 -15.30 -3.77
N LEU A 272 -11.86 -15.81 -4.50
CA LEU A 272 -12.05 -16.33 -5.85
C LEU A 272 -13.06 -17.50 -5.95
N PRO A 273 -13.06 -18.49 -5.03
CA PRO A 273 -14.06 -19.57 -5.04
C PRO A 273 -15.51 -19.11 -4.85
N LEU A 274 -15.72 -17.87 -4.37
CA LEU A 274 -17.06 -17.29 -4.26
C LEU A 274 -17.65 -16.90 -5.61
N THR A 275 -16.87 -16.90 -6.69
CA THR A 275 -17.36 -16.69 -8.04
C THR A 275 -18.30 -17.81 -8.48
N ARG A 276 -19.22 -17.50 -9.38
CA ARG A 276 -20.12 -18.50 -9.98
C ARG A 276 -19.35 -19.34 -11.01
N ALA A 277 -18.71 -20.40 -10.53
CA ALA A 277 -17.92 -21.34 -11.32
C ALA A 277 -18.27 -22.79 -10.95
N GLY A 278 -17.83 -23.73 -11.76
CA GLY A 278 -17.96 -25.15 -11.50
C GLY A 278 -17.22 -25.59 -10.24
N ARG A 279 -17.61 -26.73 -9.64
CA ARG A 279 -16.96 -27.26 -8.43
C ARG A 279 -15.45 -27.51 -8.63
N ALA A 280 -15.09 -28.05 -9.81
CA ALA A 280 -13.69 -28.32 -10.13
C ALA A 280 -12.85 -27.03 -10.19
N ASP A 281 -13.41 -25.95 -10.72
CA ASP A 281 -12.71 -24.66 -10.85
C ASP A 281 -12.55 -23.97 -9.51
N ARG A 282 -13.57 -24.07 -8.64
CA ARG A 282 -13.45 -23.61 -7.25
C ARG A 282 -12.38 -24.37 -6.49
N LEU A 283 -12.27 -25.67 -6.69
CA LEU A 283 -11.20 -26.48 -6.08
C LEU A 283 -9.81 -26.08 -6.60
N ARG A 284 -9.67 -25.74 -7.90
CA ARG A 284 -8.42 -25.19 -8.44
C ARG A 284 -8.07 -23.85 -7.80
N ALA A 285 -9.05 -22.95 -7.64
CA ALA A 285 -8.82 -21.67 -6.97
C ALA A 285 -8.44 -21.86 -5.49
N LEU A 286 -9.07 -22.79 -4.78
CA LEU A 286 -8.68 -23.16 -3.42
C LEU A 286 -7.27 -23.76 -3.38
N ALA A 287 -6.90 -24.59 -4.35
CA ALA A 287 -5.55 -25.14 -4.45
C ALA A 287 -4.50 -24.03 -4.64
N VAL A 288 -4.77 -23.02 -5.49
CA VAL A 288 -3.91 -21.84 -5.64
C VAL A 288 -3.74 -21.12 -4.31
N ALA A 289 -4.83 -20.85 -3.59
CA ALA A 289 -4.78 -20.21 -2.28
C ALA A 289 -3.99 -21.04 -1.26
N SER A 290 -4.26 -22.37 -1.18
CA SER A 290 -3.61 -23.28 -0.25
C SER A 290 -2.11 -23.45 -0.53
N VAL A 291 -1.72 -23.58 -1.80
CA VAL A 291 -0.30 -23.69 -2.19
C VAL A 291 0.43 -22.37 -1.89
N THR A 292 -0.19 -21.22 -2.19
CA THR A 292 0.38 -19.92 -1.84
C THR A 292 0.58 -19.82 -0.32
N ALA A 293 -0.45 -20.13 0.48
CA ALA A 293 -0.37 -20.09 1.93
C ALA A 293 0.70 -21.06 2.47
N LEU A 294 0.76 -22.29 1.96
CA LEU A 294 1.76 -23.26 2.36
C LEU A 294 3.19 -22.75 2.11
N ILE A 295 3.44 -22.22 0.91
CA ILE A 295 4.77 -21.70 0.57
C ILE A 295 5.13 -20.50 1.43
N THR A 296 4.22 -19.53 1.58
CA THR A 296 4.52 -18.26 2.26
C THR A 296 4.57 -18.39 3.78
N MET A 297 3.75 -19.26 4.38
CA MET A 297 3.64 -19.37 5.84
C MET A 297 4.45 -20.53 6.43
N MET A 298 4.86 -21.51 5.62
CA MET A 298 5.58 -22.67 6.12
C MET A 298 6.92 -22.90 5.40
N VAL A 299 6.91 -23.04 4.07
CA VAL A 299 8.12 -23.42 3.32
C VAL A 299 9.16 -22.31 3.34
N PHE A 300 8.79 -21.09 3.00
CA PHE A 300 9.71 -19.95 2.96
C PHE A 300 10.29 -19.63 4.36
N PRO A 301 9.49 -19.47 5.44
CA PRO A 301 10.05 -19.25 6.77
C PRO A 301 10.97 -20.38 7.24
N ALA A 302 10.64 -21.64 6.94
CA ALA A 302 11.50 -22.79 7.28
C ALA A 302 12.83 -22.75 6.51
N ALA A 303 12.79 -22.43 5.21
CA ALA A 303 13.99 -22.32 4.38
C ALA A 303 14.89 -21.16 4.85
N VAL A 304 14.31 -20.00 5.16
CA VAL A 304 15.08 -18.84 5.65
C VAL A 304 15.68 -19.14 7.01
N ARG A 305 14.92 -19.74 7.93
CA ARG A 305 15.43 -20.16 9.26
C ARG A 305 16.58 -21.16 9.16
N SER A 306 16.56 -22.04 8.16
CA SER A 306 17.66 -22.99 7.97
C SER A 306 18.93 -22.36 7.39
N ALA A 307 18.81 -21.21 6.73
CA ALA A 307 19.91 -20.54 6.05
C ALA A 307 20.49 -19.36 6.85
N PHE A 308 19.71 -18.77 7.73
CA PHE A 308 20.04 -17.55 8.47
C PHE A 308 19.61 -17.66 9.93
N ASP A 309 20.33 -16.99 10.81
CA ASP A 309 19.89 -16.78 12.19
C ASP A 309 18.81 -15.70 12.21
N VAL A 310 17.54 -16.13 12.31
CA VAL A 310 16.36 -15.26 12.24
C VAL A 310 15.71 -15.16 13.60
N GLU A 311 15.67 -13.94 14.12
CA GLU A 311 14.84 -13.63 15.27
C GLU A 311 13.44 -13.24 14.82
N TYR A 312 12.47 -14.06 15.20
CA TYR A 312 11.07 -13.81 14.92
C TYR A 312 10.50 -12.91 16.00
N GLU A 313 10.02 -11.72 15.56
CA GLU A 313 9.27 -10.86 16.44
C GLU A 313 7.91 -11.45 16.79
N ASP A 314 7.47 -11.17 18.00
CA ASP A 314 6.11 -11.45 18.42
C ASP A 314 5.09 -10.72 17.54
N GLN A 315 3.84 -11.23 17.52
CA GLN A 315 2.76 -10.65 16.71
C GLN A 315 2.20 -9.35 17.33
N ASN A 316 3.03 -8.54 17.96
CA ASN A 316 2.64 -7.25 18.57
C ASN A 316 2.03 -6.28 17.55
N GLN A 317 2.43 -6.36 16.28
CA GLN A 317 1.87 -5.56 15.19
C GLN A 317 0.35 -5.73 15.03
N LEU A 318 -0.21 -6.88 15.38
CA LEU A 318 -1.65 -7.11 15.36
C LEU A 318 -2.38 -6.40 16.52
N LEU A 319 -1.65 -6.02 17.57
CA LEU A 319 -2.20 -5.38 18.75
C LEU A 319 -2.02 -3.86 18.76
N VAL A 320 -1.49 -3.27 17.69
CA VAL A 320 -1.27 -1.82 17.56
C VAL A 320 -2.51 -1.03 17.92
N VAL A 321 -3.63 -1.32 17.26
CA VAL A 321 -4.89 -0.61 17.48
C VAL A 321 -5.47 -0.89 18.87
N PRO A 322 -5.58 -2.15 19.33
CA PRO A 322 -6.00 -2.44 20.71
C PRO A 322 -5.17 -1.72 21.78
N MET A 323 -3.83 -1.72 21.66
CA MET A 323 -2.96 -1.07 22.64
C MET A 323 -3.09 0.46 22.62
N GLN A 324 -3.22 1.06 21.45
CA GLN A 324 -3.48 2.49 21.31
C GLN A 324 -4.82 2.90 21.94
N MET A 325 -5.86 2.07 21.76
CA MET A 325 -7.17 2.26 22.41
C MET A 325 -7.09 2.13 23.92
N THR A 326 -6.32 1.14 24.42
CA THR A 326 -6.09 0.95 25.87
C THR A 326 -5.37 2.17 26.48
N ALA A 327 -4.38 2.71 25.78
CA ALA A 327 -3.64 3.89 26.25
C ALA A 327 -4.54 5.14 26.29
N ARG A 328 -5.44 5.29 25.33
CA ARG A 328 -6.43 6.36 25.36
C ARG A 328 -7.42 6.18 26.52
N TYR A 329 -7.86 4.95 26.76
CA TYR A 329 -8.72 4.65 27.90
C TYR A 329 -8.03 5.00 29.24
N ALA A 330 -6.74 4.65 29.36
CA ALA A 330 -5.96 5.02 30.54
C ALA A 330 -5.87 6.54 30.76
N LEU A 331 -5.88 7.32 29.67
CA LEU A 331 -5.90 8.78 29.74
C LEU A 331 -7.28 9.33 30.15
N ASP A 332 -8.36 8.81 29.55
CA ASP A 332 -9.70 9.34 29.74
C ASP A 332 -10.37 8.81 31.03
N HIS A 333 -10.10 7.55 31.42
CA HIS A 333 -10.79 6.82 32.51
C HIS A 333 -9.83 6.01 33.39
N PRO A 334 -8.79 6.61 34.00
CA PRO A 334 -7.74 5.87 34.72
C PRO A 334 -8.27 5.12 35.96
N GLY A 335 -9.35 5.61 36.57
CA GLY A 335 -9.97 5.04 37.77
C GLY A 335 -11.02 3.97 37.51
N ASP A 336 -11.40 3.74 36.25
CA ASP A 336 -12.46 2.78 35.87
C ASP A 336 -11.87 1.51 35.23
N VAL A 337 -10.81 0.98 35.84
CA VAL A 337 -10.16 -0.27 35.45
C VAL A 337 -10.00 -1.16 36.66
N THR A 338 -10.54 -2.35 36.59
CA THR A 338 -10.43 -3.34 37.68
C THR A 338 -8.99 -3.87 37.80
N ASP A 339 -8.64 -4.39 38.97
CA ASP A 339 -7.31 -4.99 39.18
C ASP A 339 -7.04 -6.16 38.23
N THR A 340 -8.07 -6.93 37.88
CA THR A 340 -7.98 -8.04 36.93
C THR A 340 -7.68 -7.54 35.50
N GLU A 341 -8.36 -6.47 35.05
CA GLU A 341 -8.11 -5.85 33.76
C GLU A 341 -6.70 -5.25 33.69
N ARG A 342 -6.30 -4.54 34.75
CA ARG A 342 -4.95 -3.99 34.90
C ARG A 342 -3.89 -5.09 34.82
N ALA A 343 -4.05 -6.16 35.57
CA ALA A 343 -3.11 -7.28 35.56
C ALA A 343 -3.01 -7.94 34.18
N ALA A 344 -4.11 -8.07 33.44
CA ALA A 344 -4.12 -8.60 32.08
C ALA A 344 -3.38 -7.69 31.08
N ILE A 345 -3.53 -6.36 31.22
CA ILE A 345 -2.82 -5.36 30.40
C ILE A 345 -1.32 -5.41 30.70
N ASP A 346 -0.93 -5.34 31.98
CA ASP A 346 0.45 -5.28 32.43
C ASP A 346 1.21 -6.58 32.16
N ARG A 347 0.50 -7.71 32.06
CA ARG A 347 1.08 -8.99 31.68
C ARG A 347 1.61 -8.97 30.25
N VAL A 348 0.87 -8.38 29.32
CA VAL A 348 1.16 -8.42 27.88
C VAL A 348 2.08 -7.26 27.46
N ASN A 349 1.94 -6.09 28.11
CA ASN A 349 2.64 -4.88 27.71
C ASN A 349 3.91 -4.65 28.55
N HIS A 350 4.97 -4.14 27.90
CA HIS A 350 6.13 -3.62 28.60
C HIS A 350 5.85 -2.29 29.30
N VAL A 351 4.89 -1.53 28.80
CA VAL A 351 4.42 -0.28 29.39
C VAL A 351 3.29 -0.61 30.35
N PRO A 352 3.46 -0.41 31.68
CA PRO A 352 2.39 -0.60 32.65
C PRO A 352 1.18 0.30 32.34
N PHE A 353 -0.01 -0.15 32.71
CA PHE A 353 -1.25 0.61 32.47
C PHE A 353 -1.19 2.03 33.03
N GLU A 354 -0.61 2.22 34.20
CA GLU A 354 -0.45 3.52 34.85
C GLU A 354 0.42 4.51 34.08
N ASP A 355 1.39 4.00 33.29
CA ASP A 355 2.28 4.82 32.44
C ASP A 355 1.68 5.06 31.04
N MET A 356 0.68 4.30 30.62
CA MET A 356 0.12 4.38 29.28
C MET A 356 -0.48 5.76 28.97
N ALA A 357 -1.15 6.38 29.93
CA ALA A 357 -1.70 7.72 29.76
C ALA A 357 -0.63 8.77 29.44
N PHE A 358 0.52 8.67 30.10
CA PHE A 358 1.65 9.57 29.87
C PHE A 358 2.33 9.33 28.53
N ARG A 359 2.38 8.07 28.07
CA ARG A 359 3.00 7.68 26.79
C ARG A 359 2.04 7.80 25.59
N TYR A 360 0.74 7.96 25.84
CA TYR A 360 -0.23 8.06 24.77
C TYR A 360 0.05 9.24 23.84
N HIS A 361 0.16 8.95 22.55
CA HIS A 361 0.21 9.97 21.52
C HIS A 361 -0.89 9.69 20.49
N PRO A 362 -1.82 10.63 20.20
CA PRO A 362 -3.00 10.35 19.38
C PRO A 362 -2.70 9.86 17.96
N TYR A 363 -1.54 10.23 17.42
CA TYR A 363 -1.15 9.95 16.03
C TYR A 363 0.01 8.96 15.89
N LEU A 364 0.48 8.37 16.99
CA LEU A 364 1.63 7.46 17.03
C LEU A 364 1.42 6.42 18.11
N ALA A 365 1.36 5.16 17.72
CA ALA A 365 1.19 4.05 18.66
C ALA A 365 2.52 3.51 19.22
N ASP A 366 3.66 3.76 18.53
CA ASP A 366 4.98 3.23 18.89
C ASP A 366 5.37 3.41 20.37
N PRO A 367 5.09 4.56 21.03
CA PRO A 367 5.45 4.74 22.43
C PRO A 367 4.75 3.76 23.38
N VAL A 368 3.60 3.22 22.97
CA VAL A 368 2.78 2.31 23.79
C VAL A 368 3.04 0.84 23.43
N ILE A 369 3.11 0.52 22.12
CA ILE A 369 3.19 -0.87 21.67
C ILE A 369 4.56 -1.51 21.89
N GLN A 370 5.64 -0.74 21.93
CA GLN A 370 7.02 -1.24 21.92
C GLN A 370 7.29 -2.25 20.78
N TYR A 371 8.46 -2.89 20.76
CA TYR A 371 8.86 -3.80 19.68
C TYR A 371 8.54 -5.27 19.94
N SER A 372 8.08 -5.60 21.16
CA SER A 372 7.74 -6.97 21.55
C SER A 372 6.64 -6.99 22.60
N LEU A 373 6.03 -8.15 22.81
CA LEU A 373 5.14 -8.40 23.93
C LEU A 373 5.95 -8.89 25.13
N ARG A 374 5.54 -8.49 26.34
CA ARG A 374 6.14 -8.96 27.57
C ARG A 374 5.84 -10.44 27.82
N ASP A 375 4.58 -10.82 27.66
CA ASP A 375 4.12 -12.22 27.74
C ASP A 375 3.05 -12.48 26.67
N PRO A 376 3.42 -13.08 25.52
CA PRO A 376 2.45 -13.41 24.47
C PRO A 376 1.32 -14.36 24.91
N SER A 377 1.55 -15.17 25.96
CA SER A 377 0.53 -16.11 26.43
C SER A 377 -0.68 -15.45 27.07
N GLY A 378 -0.53 -14.20 27.52
CA GLY A 378 -1.58 -13.39 28.12
C GLY A 378 -2.50 -12.67 27.13
N VAL A 379 -2.24 -12.75 25.82
CA VAL A 379 -2.99 -11.98 24.79
C VAL A 379 -4.50 -12.24 24.84
N GLY A 380 -4.94 -13.48 25.11
CA GLY A 380 -6.36 -13.81 25.22
C GLY A 380 -7.06 -13.09 26.39
N GLU A 381 -6.40 -12.99 27.54
CA GLU A 381 -6.90 -12.28 28.73
C GLU A 381 -6.93 -10.77 28.48
N TYR A 382 -5.87 -10.24 27.88
CA TYR A 382 -5.78 -8.84 27.45
C TYR A 382 -6.91 -8.46 26.49
N LEU A 383 -7.15 -9.23 25.43
CA LEU A 383 -8.22 -8.92 24.47
C LEU A 383 -9.62 -8.98 25.09
N ARG A 384 -9.82 -9.85 26.11
CA ARG A 384 -11.06 -9.87 26.87
C ARG A 384 -11.22 -8.59 27.70
N ALA A 385 -10.20 -8.18 28.43
CA ALA A 385 -10.18 -6.93 29.18
C ALA A 385 -10.41 -5.73 28.25
N TRP A 386 -9.68 -5.66 27.13
CA TRP A 386 -9.85 -4.66 26.09
C TRP A 386 -11.30 -4.57 25.59
N ALA A 387 -11.93 -5.70 25.28
CA ALA A 387 -13.30 -5.70 24.78
C ALA A 387 -14.30 -5.19 25.84
N VAL A 388 -14.14 -5.59 27.09
CA VAL A 388 -15.02 -5.14 28.20
C VAL A 388 -14.87 -3.64 28.45
N MET A 389 -13.63 -3.15 28.50
CA MET A 389 -13.33 -1.71 28.65
C MET A 389 -13.91 -0.89 27.49
N GLY A 390 -13.76 -1.38 26.25
CA GLY A 390 -14.31 -0.71 25.07
C GLY A 390 -15.84 -0.68 25.02
N LEU A 391 -16.52 -1.67 25.58
CA LEU A 391 -17.98 -1.65 25.72
C LEU A 391 -18.43 -0.67 26.83
N ARG A 392 -17.60 -0.43 27.83
CA ARG A 392 -17.86 0.51 28.92
C ARG A 392 -17.70 1.96 28.47
N HIS A 393 -16.62 2.26 27.72
CA HIS A 393 -16.33 3.60 27.18
C HIS A 393 -15.95 3.53 25.68
N PRO A 394 -16.92 3.33 24.78
CA PRO A 394 -16.68 3.20 23.35
C PRO A 394 -16.18 4.50 22.69
N ASP A 395 -16.45 5.65 23.31
CA ASP A 395 -16.02 6.96 22.85
C ASP A 395 -14.48 7.12 22.92
N SER A 396 -13.83 6.67 23.99
CA SER A 396 -12.37 6.66 24.11
C SER A 396 -11.72 5.84 23.00
N TYR A 397 -12.27 4.65 22.73
CA TYR A 397 -11.78 3.77 21.66
C TYR A 397 -11.99 4.37 20.28
N ALA A 398 -13.19 4.94 20.04
CA ALA A 398 -13.51 5.60 18.78
C ALA A 398 -12.60 6.82 18.54
N ASN A 399 -12.30 7.61 19.56
CA ASN A 399 -11.40 8.75 19.47
C ASN A 399 -9.95 8.32 19.21
N ALA A 400 -9.45 7.28 19.89
CA ALA A 400 -8.11 6.75 19.66
C ALA A 400 -7.95 6.25 18.22
N PHE A 401 -8.89 5.43 17.75
CA PHE A 401 -8.89 4.89 16.39
C PHE A 401 -9.01 5.99 15.34
N ALA A 402 -9.96 6.92 15.54
CA ALA A 402 -10.16 7.99 14.58
C ALA A 402 -8.95 8.93 14.48
N ALA A 403 -8.26 9.22 15.58
CA ALA A 403 -7.05 10.04 15.55
C ALA A 403 -5.92 9.31 14.80
N LEU A 404 -5.68 8.04 15.13
CA LEU A 404 -4.63 7.24 14.52
C LEU A 404 -4.86 7.08 13.00
N GLU A 405 -6.10 6.83 12.57
CA GLU A 405 -6.44 6.55 11.18
C GLU A 405 -6.91 7.79 10.39
N SER A 406 -6.93 8.97 11.01
CA SER A 406 -7.47 10.21 10.42
C SER A 406 -6.88 10.55 9.06
N GLY A 407 -5.60 10.25 8.83
CA GLY A 407 -4.90 10.58 7.60
C GLY A 407 -5.45 9.92 6.34
N TRP A 408 -6.12 8.78 6.48
CA TRP A 408 -6.70 8.05 5.35
C TRP A 408 -8.05 8.62 4.88
N PHE A 409 -8.70 9.44 5.73
CA PHE A 409 -10.06 9.92 5.52
C PHE A 409 -10.17 11.45 5.50
N SER A 410 -9.24 12.18 6.13
CA SER A 410 -9.28 13.63 6.25
C SER A 410 -8.90 14.33 4.95
N LEU A 411 -9.62 15.41 4.63
CA LEU A 411 -9.35 16.28 3.48
C LEU A 411 -8.51 17.52 3.83
N GLN A 412 -8.33 17.83 5.11
CA GLN A 412 -7.75 19.13 5.49
C GLN A 412 -6.24 19.18 5.53
N ARG A 413 -5.54 18.13 6.01
CA ARG A 413 -4.12 18.23 6.36
C ARG A 413 -3.24 17.06 5.92
N THR A 414 -3.69 16.24 5.00
CA THR A 414 -2.96 15.04 4.65
C THR A 414 -2.63 14.94 3.18
N PRO A 415 -1.83 15.89 2.64
CA PRO A 415 -1.25 15.67 1.33
C PRO A 415 -0.31 14.46 1.42
N MET A 416 -0.40 13.60 0.42
CA MET A 416 0.55 12.51 0.24
C MET A 416 1.97 13.08 0.18
N ASN A 417 2.87 12.51 0.95
CA ASN A 417 4.28 12.80 0.83
C ASN A 417 4.98 11.66 0.09
N VAL A 418 5.55 11.98 -1.03
CA VAL A 418 6.35 11.04 -1.85
C VAL A 418 7.83 11.12 -1.53
N THR A 419 8.19 12.05 -0.65
CA THR A 419 9.56 12.34 -0.34
C THR A 419 9.78 12.05 1.13
N ASP A 420 10.63 11.11 1.42
CA ASP A 420 11.17 11.05 2.75
C ASP A 420 12.28 12.08 2.89
N ARG A 421 11.97 13.22 3.52
CA ARG A 421 13.03 14.14 3.96
C ARG A 421 13.95 13.46 4.97
N GLY A 422 13.53 12.37 5.53
CA GLY A 422 14.21 11.68 6.59
C GLY A 422 15.21 10.66 6.09
N ILE A 423 15.00 10.06 4.93
CA ILE A 423 16.06 9.23 4.35
C ILE A 423 16.98 10.05 3.44
N ARG A 424 17.09 11.24 3.75
CA ARG A 424 18.41 11.76 3.71
C ARG A 424 19.29 10.81 4.52
N LEU A 425 20.45 10.69 4.08
CA LEU A 425 21.69 10.47 4.81
C LEU A 425 21.74 10.90 6.29
N ASP A 426 20.85 11.76 6.71
CA ASP A 426 20.67 12.21 8.09
C ASP A 426 19.96 11.16 8.95
N GLU A 427 19.37 10.13 8.37
CA GLU A 427 18.78 9.01 9.12
C GLU A 427 19.64 7.75 9.06
N LEU A 428 20.42 7.56 8.04
CA LEU A 428 21.67 6.81 8.20
C LEU A 428 22.61 7.56 9.18
N ARG A 429 22.51 8.88 9.31
CA ARG A 429 23.00 9.62 10.47
C ARG A 429 22.14 9.40 11.71
N GLY A 430 20.92 9.00 11.63
CA GLY A 430 20.09 8.61 12.75
C GLY A 430 20.46 7.21 13.23
N ILE A 431 20.74 6.28 12.32
CA ILE A 431 21.50 5.05 12.60
C ILE A 431 22.94 5.43 12.97
N ALA A 432 23.59 6.37 12.28
CA ALA A 432 24.86 6.96 12.65
C ALA A 432 24.75 7.95 13.82
N GLY A 433 23.67 8.55 14.13
CA GLY A 433 23.44 9.43 15.28
C GLY A 433 22.96 8.70 16.51
N GLN A 434 22.17 7.64 16.35
CA GLN A 434 22.00 6.59 17.37
C GLN A 434 23.31 5.85 17.61
N ALA A 435 24.11 5.68 16.61
CA ALA A 435 25.41 5.07 16.71
C ALA A 435 26.53 6.06 17.10
N ALA A 436 26.42 7.37 16.91
CA ALA A 436 27.27 8.35 17.58
C ALA A 436 26.91 8.51 19.07
N ALA A 437 25.67 8.29 19.45
CA ALA A 437 25.28 8.04 20.83
C ALA A 437 25.78 6.68 21.35
N ASN A 438 26.00 5.71 20.46
CA ASN A 438 26.56 4.38 20.73
C ASN A 438 27.87 4.18 19.96
N ARG A 439 28.87 5.02 20.22
CA ARG A 439 30.22 4.96 19.60
C ARG A 439 30.83 3.56 19.50
N ILE A 440 30.49 2.68 20.42
CA ILE A 440 30.95 1.29 20.46
C ILE A 440 30.43 0.47 19.27
N ARG A 441 29.20 0.70 18.82
CA ARG A 441 28.58 -0.04 17.71
C ARG A 441 29.24 0.24 16.36
N PHE A 442 29.67 1.46 16.10
CA PHE A 442 30.35 1.80 14.84
C PHE A 442 31.80 1.34 14.78
N GLN A 443 32.49 1.32 15.90
CA GLN A 443 33.82 0.70 15.95
C GLN A 443 33.74 -0.79 15.66
N ILE A 444 32.69 -1.46 16.13
CA ILE A 444 32.44 -2.87 15.81
C ILE A 444 32.00 -3.02 14.34
N ALA A 445 31.14 -2.16 13.84
CA ALA A 445 30.70 -2.16 12.44
C ALA A 445 31.85 -1.87 11.47
N ASP A 446 32.71 -0.90 11.77
CA ASP A 446 33.92 -0.60 11.01
C ASP A 446 34.91 -1.78 11.01
N ALA A 447 35.01 -2.50 12.11
CA ALA A 447 35.84 -3.71 12.22
C ALA A 447 35.25 -4.92 11.48
N ILE A 448 33.91 -5.03 11.43
CA ILE A 448 33.22 -6.15 10.77
C ILE A 448 33.06 -5.93 9.27
N SER A 449 32.84 -4.67 8.82
CA SER A 449 32.63 -4.34 7.41
C SER A 449 33.19 -2.97 7.04
N PRO A 450 34.39 -2.94 6.42
CA PRO A 450 34.94 -1.73 5.82
C PRO A 450 34.01 -1.08 4.79
N ALA A 451 33.14 -1.89 4.13
CA ALA A 451 32.15 -1.41 3.19
C ALA A 451 31.08 -0.57 3.88
N PHE A 452 30.62 -0.97 5.04
CA PHE A 452 29.63 -0.22 5.81
C PHE A 452 30.22 1.09 6.37
N ALA A 453 31.47 1.10 6.75
CA ALA A 453 32.19 2.32 7.14
C ALA A 453 32.33 3.31 5.98
N ARG A 454 32.60 2.81 4.76
CA ARG A 454 32.57 3.64 3.55
C ARG A 454 31.17 4.17 3.24
N MET A 455 30.14 3.35 3.47
CA MET A 455 28.75 3.71 3.34
C MET A 455 28.37 4.89 4.23
N THR A 456 28.65 4.81 5.52
CA THR A 456 28.32 5.87 6.47
C THR A 456 29.06 7.17 6.18
N ARG A 457 30.35 7.10 5.78
CA ARG A 457 31.16 8.25 5.36
C ARG A 457 30.66 8.90 4.08
N TYR A 458 30.34 8.10 3.09
CA TYR A 458 29.81 8.62 1.82
C TYR A 458 28.48 9.32 2.00
N HIS A 459 27.60 8.76 2.78
CA HIS A 459 26.32 9.36 3.06
C HIS A 459 26.45 10.68 3.83
N ALA A 460 27.38 10.80 4.72
CA ALA A 460 27.68 12.07 5.38
C ALA A 460 28.13 13.17 4.40
N ASN A 461 28.80 12.80 3.31
CA ASN A 461 29.43 13.75 2.38
C ASN A 461 28.59 14.04 1.12
N ASN A 462 27.62 13.20 0.76
CA ASN A 462 26.93 13.24 -0.54
C ASN A 462 25.42 13.45 -0.44
N ALA A 463 24.96 14.24 0.51
CA ALA A 463 23.64 14.83 0.38
C ALA A 463 23.67 15.76 -0.86
N ASN A 464 23.58 15.19 -2.06
CA ASN A 464 23.35 15.98 -3.28
C ASN A 464 21.92 16.51 -3.21
N SER A 465 21.74 17.37 -2.22
CA SER A 465 20.49 18.00 -1.82
C SER A 465 19.89 18.83 -2.97
N ALA A 466 20.73 19.36 -3.87
CA ALA A 466 20.28 20.21 -4.95
C ALA A 466 19.50 19.43 -6.02
N SER A 467 19.94 18.23 -6.43
CA SER A 467 19.23 17.44 -7.44
C SER A 467 17.92 16.90 -6.91
N ARG A 468 17.91 16.36 -5.67
CA ARG A 468 16.69 15.88 -5.03
C ARG A 468 15.72 17.01 -4.71
N SER A 469 16.20 18.20 -4.36
CA SER A 469 15.38 19.38 -4.17
C SER A 469 14.55 19.73 -5.41
N ARG A 470 15.03 19.42 -6.63
CA ARG A 470 14.26 19.62 -7.87
C ARG A 470 13.10 18.65 -8.00
N ALA A 471 13.27 17.36 -7.64
CA ALA A 471 12.15 16.40 -7.59
C ALA A 471 11.12 16.81 -6.54
N TYR A 472 11.58 17.32 -5.41
CA TYR A 472 10.71 17.85 -4.35
C TYR A 472 10.01 19.13 -4.78
N ALA A 473 10.68 20.01 -5.54
CA ALA A 473 10.06 21.20 -6.12
C ALA A 473 8.96 20.83 -7.12
N LEU A 474 9.17 19.80 -7.95
CA LEU A 474 8.14 19.27 -8.84
C LEU A 474 6.92 18.77 -8.04
N TRP A 475 7.16 18.03 -6.95
CA TRP A 475 6.07 17.57 -6.08
C TRP A 475 5.38 18.73 -5.36
N GLY A 476 6.14 19.70 -4.85
CA GLY A 476 5.63 20.94 -4.27
C GLY A 476 4.78 21.76 -5.24
N PHE A 477 5.14 21.79 -6.53
CA PHE A 477 4.33 22.41 -7.58
C PHE A 477 2.97 21.71 -7.71
N TRP A 478 2.93 20.37 -7.69
CA TRP A 478 1.67 19.61 -7.71
C TRP A 478 0.81 19.93 -6.48
N GLN A 479 1.42 20.00 -5.30
CA GLN A 479 0.71 20.30 -4.05
C GLN A 479 0.20 21.75 -3.97
N SER A 480 0.87 22.68 -4.62
CA SER A 480 0.49 24.11 -4.61
C SER A 480 -0.52 24.49 -5.71
N THR A 481 -0.59 23.70 -6.80
CA THR A 481 -1.50 23.98 -7.91
C THR A 481 -2.90 23.45 -7.61
N PRO A 482 -3.96 24.27 -7.56
CA PRO A 482 -5.27 23.89 -7.02
C PRO A 482 -5.88 22.60 -7.60
N VAL A 483 -5.82 22.40 -8.93
CA VAL A 483 -6.36 21.21 -9.59
C VAL A 483 -5.49 19.99 -9.33
N LEU A 484 -4.16 20.13 -9.43
CA LEU A 484 -3.21 19.05 -9.23
C LEU A 484 -3.14 18.63 -7.76
N ARG A 485 -3.34 19.58 -6.83
CA ARG A 485 -3.38 19.31 -5.39
C ARG A 485 -4.38 18.23 -5.02
N VAL A 486 -5.52 18.15 -5.70
CA VAL A 486 -6.54 17.13 -5.43
C VAL A 486 -5.94 15.72 -5.58
N LEU A 487 -5.09 15.49 -6.58
CA LEU A 487 -4.43 14.22 -6.81
C LEU A 487 -3.38 13.89 -5.74
N THR A 488 -2.93 14.88 -4.97
CA THR A 488 -1.96 14.67 -3.89
C THR A 488 -2.61 14.38 -2.53
N LEU A 489 -3.95 14.42 -2.44
CA LEU A 489 -4.66 14.11 -1.19
C LEU A 489 -4.67 12.61 -0.95
N THR A 490 -4.18 12.19 0.20
CA THR A 490 -4.21 10.78 0.62
C THR A 490 -5.62 10.21 0.58
N ALA A 491 -6.58 10.91 1.21
CA ALA A 491 -7.97 10.47 1.29
C ALA A 491 -8.67 10.36 -0.08
N LEU A 492 -8.15 10.98 -1.14
CA LEU A 492 -8.67 10.76 -2.50
C LEU A 492 -8.54 9.29 -2.89
N TRP A 493 -7.38 8.71 -2.68
CA TRP A 493 -7.02 7.36 -3.11
C TRP A 493 -7.49 6.28 -2.15
N THR A 494 -7.42 6.55 -0.84
CA THR A 494 -7.74 5.59 0.20
C THR A 494 -9.22 5.57 0.58
N PHE A 495 -9.97 6.64 0.29
CA PHE A 495 -11.36 6.75 0.71
C PHE A 495 -12.31 7.23 -0.41
N LEU A 496 -12.08 8.41 -1.02
CA LEU A 496 -13.08 9.03 -1.91
C LEU A 496 -13.30 8.24 -3.21
N LEU A 497 -12.22 7.82 -3.90
CA LEU A 497 -12.35 7.04 -5.13
C LEU A 497 -12.86 5.62 -4.85
N PRO A 498 -12.44 4.89 -3.80
CA PRO A 498 -13.10 3.67 -3.35
C PRO A 498 -14.59 3.85 -3.03
N ALA A 499 -14.96 4.94 -2.34
CA ALA A 499 -16.36 5.26 -2.07
C ALA A 499 -17.14 5.55 -3.37
N PHE A 500 -16.53 6.19 -4.36
CA PHE A 500 -17.12 6.36 -5.67
C PHE A 500 -17.33 5.04 -6.41
N LEU A 501 -16.36 4.11 -6.34
CA LEU A 501 -16.53 2.77 -6.88
C LEU A 501 -17.72 2.06 -6.22
N LEU A 502 -17.81 2.13 -4.89
CA LEU A 502 -18.93 1.57 -4.13
C LEU A 502 -20.27 2.24 -4.53
N PHE A 503 -20.28 3.56 -4.68
CA PHE A 503 -21.45 4.30 -5.13
C PHE A 503 -21.94 3.79 -6.49
N ARG A 504 -21.04 3.54 -7.42
CA ARG A 504 -21.36 2.96 -8.72
C ARG A 504 -21.92 1.54 -8.61
N LEU A 505 -21.29 0.69 -7.81
CA LEU A 505 -21.71 -0.69 -7.60
C LEU A 505 -23.10 -0.81 -6.99
N LEU A 506 -23.50 0.15 -6.14
CA LEU A 506 -24.81 0.16 -5.50
C LEU A 506 -25.95 0.66 -6.42
N ARG A 507 -25.63 1.24 -7.58
CA ARG A 507 -26.62 1.83 -8.49
C ARG A 507 -26.89 0.94 -9.71
N PRO A 508 -28.12 0.97 -10.28
CA PRO A 508 -28.41 0.28 -11.53
C PRO A 508 -27.51 0.78 -12.69
N PRO A 509 -27.07 -0.09 -13.60
CA PRO A 509 -27.38 -1.52 -13.66
C PRO A 509 -26.54 -2.41 -12.71
N TYR A 510 -25.45 -1.91 -12.10
CA TYR A 510 -24.51 -2.69 -11.31
C TYR A 510 -25.12 -3.35 -10.07
N GLY A 511 -26.00 -2.68 -9.35
CA GLY A 511 -26.69 -3.27 -8.20
C GLY A 511 -27.48 -4.54 -8.54
N ARG A 512 -27.97 -4.66 -9.78
CA ARG A 512 -28.59 -5.90 -10.29
C ARG A 512 -27.55 -6.95 -10.68
N MET A 513 -26.38 -6.53 -11.13
CA MET A 513 -25.24 -7.41 -11.44
C MET A 513 -24.63 -7.99 -10.17
N LEU A 514 -24.46 -7.22 -9.10
CA LEU A 514 -24.04 -7.72 -7.78
C LEU A 514 -24.97 -8.82 -7.26
N ALA A 515 -26.28 -8.65 -7.44
CA ALA A 515 -27.27 -9.66 -7.05
C ALA A 515 -27.25 -10.90 -7.95
N ARG A 516 -26.83 -10.77 -9.22
CA ARG A 516 -26.83 -11.85 -10.23
C ARG A 516 -25.46 -12.47 -10.49
N CYS A 517 -24.38 -11.72 -10.25
CA CYS A 517 -23.01 -12.15 -10.53
C CYS A 517 -22.11 -11.86 -9.33
N ALA A 518 -21.47 -12.88 -8.76
CA ALA A 518 -20.41 -12.71 -7.78
C ALA A 518 -19.12 -12.06 -8.36
N LEU A 519 -19.10 -11.78 -9.67
CA LEU A 519 -17.96 -11.23 -10.39
C LEU A 519 -17.45 -9.90 -9.85
N PRO A 520 -18.30 -8.87 -9.63
CA PRO A 520 -17.81 -7.58 -9.09
C PRO A 520 -17.21 -7.71 -7.69
N ALA A 521 -17.75 -8.58 -6.84
CA ALA A 521 -17.23 -8.82 -5.50
C ALA A 521 -15.84 -9.45 -5.52
N ALA A 522 -15.59 -10.40 -6.43
CA ALA A 522 -14.25 -11.00 -6.59
C ALA A 522 -13.23 -9.99 -7.09
N TYR A 523 -13.57 -9.12 -8.05
CA TYR A 523 -12.69 -8.04 -8.50
C TYR A 523 -12.32 -7.06 -7.39
N ALA A 524 -13.26 -6.76 -6.48
CA ALA A 524 -13.06 -5.80 -5.41
C ALA A 524 -12.20 -6.36 -4.26
N ALA A 525 -12.00 -7.67 -4.17
CA ALA A 525 -11.31 -8.29 -3.04
C ALA A 525 -9.91 -7.68 -2.78
N PRO A 526 -8.99 -7.54 -3.75
CA PRO A 526 -7.70 -6.91 -3.50
C PRO A 526 -7.83 -5.48 -2.98
N LEU A 527 -8.76 -4.68 -3.50
CA LEU A 527 -8.99 -3.32 -3.05
C LEU A 527 -9.52 -3.29 -1.61
N VAL A 528 -10.51 -4.12 -1.29
CA VAL A 528 -11.13 -4.15 0.03
C VAL A 528 -10.12 -4.57 1.10
N TRP A 529 -9.38 -5.66 0.86
CA TRP A 529 -8.39 -6.14 1.83
C TRP A 529 -7.21 -5.19 1.98
N SER A 530 -6.77 -4.53 0.88
CA SER A 530 -5.75 -3.49 0.96
C SER A 530 -6.21 -2.25 1.73
N LEU A 531 -7.48 -1.83 1.58
CA LEU A 531 -8.03 -0.73 2.39
C LEU A 531 -8.14 -1.10 3.86
N LEU A 532 -8.58 -2.32 4.17
CA LEU A 532 -8.65 -2.80 5.55
C LEU A 532 -7.28 -2.91 6.19
N SER A 533 -6.24 -3.26 5.42
CA SER A 533 -4.86 -3.31 5.93
C SER A 533 -4.31 -1.94 6.35
N LEU A 534 -4.82 -0.84 5.77
CA LEU A 534 -4.44 0.51 6.21
C LEU A 534 -4.91 0.82 7.63
N LEU A 535 -5.98 0.19 8.09
CA LEU A 535 -6.54 0.41 9.44
C LEU A 535 -5.76 -0.30 10.56
N ALA A 536 -4.61 -0.87 10.24
CA ALA A 536 -3.70 -1.50 11.20
C ALA A 536 -2.38 -0.72 11.36
N ASN A 537 -2.29 0.52 10.85
CA ASN A 537 -1.06 1.29 10.93
C ASN A 537 -0.78 1.85 12.32
N ALA A 538 0.49 1.87 12.69
CA ALA A 538 0.96 2.41 13.95
C ALA A 538 1.17 3.94 13.95
N ILE A 539 1.15 4.55 12.77
CA ILE A 539 1.57 5.95 12.58
C ILE A 539 0.59 6.67 11.67
N SER A 540 0.05 7.78 12.15
CA SER A 540 -0.84 8.62 11.35
C SER A 540 -0.08 9.45 10.31
N VAL A 541 -0.62 9.55 9.10
CA VAL A 541 -0.09 10.41 8.04
C VAL A 541 0.03 11.89 8.46
N PRO A 542 -0.89 12.48 9.25
CA PRO A 542 -0.73 13.84 9.75
C PRO A 542 0.55 14.07 10.54
N LEU A 543 1.00 13.08 11.29
CA LEU A 543 2.23 13.18 12.09
C LEU A 543 3.46 12.85 11.25
N LYS A 544 3.42 11.73 10.51
CA LYS A 544 4.51 11.28 9.66
C LYS A 544 4.04 11.16 8.21
N PRO A 545 4.18 12.20 7.39
CA PRO A 545 3.80 12.14 5.97
C PRO A 545 4.45 10.99 5.20
N THR A 546 5.59 10.46 5.65
CA THR A 546 6.27 9.29 5.10
C THR A 546 5.42 8.02 5.15
N ALA A 547 4.46 7.93 6.07
CA ALA A 547 3.48 6.84 6.12
C ALA A 547 2.61 6.75 4.83
N SER A 548 2.60 7.78 3.98
CA SER A 548 1.92 7.73 2.67
C SER A 548 2.41 6.59 1.77
N ARG A 549 3.60 6.04 1.98
CA ARG A 549 4.10 4.86 1.26
C ARG A 549 3.21 3.64 1.43
N TYR A 550 2.55 3.48 2.58
CA TYR A 550 1.64 2.36 2.85
C TYR A 550 0.41 2.32 1.93
N MET A 551 0.08 3.46 1.29
CA MET A 551 -0.99 3.53 0.29
C MET A 551 -0.49 3.50 -1.16
N LEU A 552 0.80 3.21 -1.41
CA LEU A 552 1.39 3.27 -2.76
C LEU A 552 0.64 2.34 -3.74
N TRP A 553 0.22 1.17 -3.27
CA TRP A 553 -0.64 0.25 -4.02
C TRP A 553 -1.92 0.92 -4.56
N ALA A 554 -2.49 1.88 -3.82
CA ALA A 554 -3.74 2.55 -4.19
C ALA A 554 -3.58 3.38 -5.47
N LEU A 555 -2.37 3.90 -5.76
CA LEU A 555 -2.07 4.64 -6.99
C LEU A 555 -2.14 3.77 -8.26
N VAL A 556 -2.18 2.46 -8.12
CA VAL A 556 -2.33 1.51 -9.22
C VAL A 556 -3.67 0.78 -9.14
N VAL A 557 -4.01 0.20 -8.00
CA VAL A 557 -5.23 -0.61 -7.83
C VAL A 557 -6.49 0.23 -8.06
N VAL A 558 -6.56 1.43 -7.49
CA VAL A 558 -7.77 2.27 -7.59
C VAL A 558 -8.00 2.78 -9.03
N PRO A 559 -7.02 3.38 -9.73
CA PRO A 559 -7.20 3.77 -11.13
C PRO A 559 -7.50 2.58 -12.05
N PHE A 560 -6.88 1.42 -11.82
CA PHE A 560 -7.17 0.20 -12.56
C PHE A 560 -8.63 -0.23 -12.40
N MET A 561 -9.13 -0.28 -11.17
CA MET A 561 -10.53 -0.62 -10.89
C MET A 561 -11.50 0.39 -11.49
N LEU A 562 -11.19 1.69 -11.42
CA LEU A 562 -11.97 2.73 -12.08
C LEU A 562 -12.01 2.55 -13.61
N ALA A 563 -10.86 2.25 -14.21
CA ALA A 563 -10.76 2.01 -15.64
C ALA A 563 -11.56 0.77 -16.08
N LEU A 564 -11.50 -0.33 -15.31
CA LEU A 564 -12.33 -1.52 -15.56
C LEU A 564 -13.82 -1.18 -15.47
N CYS A 565 -14.25 -0.49 -14.41
CA CYS A 565 -15.65 -0.07 -14.24
C CYS A 565 -16.13 0.88 -15.35
N ALA A 566 -15.25 1.76 -15.87
CA ALA A 566 -15.58 2.66 -16.97
C ALA A 566 -15.70 1.93 -18.32
N SER A 567 -14.97 0.82 -18.48
CA SER A 567 -14.87 0.05 -19.73
C SER A 567 -15.88 -1.08 -19.87
N GLU A 568 -16.63 -1.44 -18.81
CA GLU A 568 -17.55 -2.58 -18.82
C GLU A 568 -18.69 -2.45 -19.83
N ARG A 569 -19.08 -3.59 -20.41
CA ARG A 569 -20.25 -3.69 -21.31
C ARG A 569 -21.54 -3.65 -20.49
N SER A 570 -22.48 -2.77 -20.84
CA SER A 570 -23.87 -2.87 -20.37
C SER A 570 -24.50 -4.17 -20.93
N GLU A 571 -25.04 -5.01 -20.05
CA GLU A 571 -25.61 -6.34 -20.43
C GLU A 571 -26.78 -6.28 -21.44
N SER A 572 -27.35 -5.11 -21.73
CA SER A 572 -28.39 -4.95 -22.75
C SER A 572 -27.97 -5.42 -24.16
N THR A 573 -26.66 -5.54 -24.41
CA THR A 573 -26.13 -5.96 -25.72
C THR A 573 -25.88 -7.49 -25.80
N CYS A 574 -25.83 -8.19 -24.66
CA CYS A 574 -25.57 -9.63 -24.65
C CYS A 574 -26.84 -10.47 -24.82
N GLN A 575 -28.02 -9.95 -24.44
CA GLN A 575 -29.29 -10.65 -24.61
C GLN A 575 -29.83 -10.61 -26.05
N MET A 576 -29.46 -9.63 -26.88
CA MET A 576 -29.89 -9.59 -28.27
C MET A 576 -29.14 -10.55 -29.22
N LYS A 577 -27.94 -11.04 -28.81
CA LYS A 577 -27.20 -12.02 -29.61
C LYS A 577 -27.47 -13.49 -29.24
N GLY A 578 -28.10 -13.74 -28.10
CA GLY A 578 -28.46 -15.07 -27.62
C GLY A 578 -29.80 -15.60 -28.14
N ASN A 579 -30.68 -14.72 -28.67
CA ASN A 579 -31.99 -15.10 -29.22
C ASN A 579 -32.03 -15.24 -30.76
N SER A 580 -30.87 -15.22 -31.40
CA SER A 580 -30.76 -15.40 -32.86
C SER A 580 -29.82 -16.55 -33.24
N ARG A 581 -29.82 -17.63 -32.42
CA ARG A 581 -29.29 -18.94 -32.82
C ARG A 581 -30.18 -20.04 -32.28
#